data_1f52a73ce30fddaf1154fb66c943de97
#
_entry.id   1f52a73ce30fddaf1154fb66c943de97
#
_cell.length_a   1.000
_cell.length_b   1.000
_cell.length_c   1.000
_cell.angle_alpha   90.00
_cell.angle_beta   90.00
_cell.angle_gamma   90.00
#
_symmetry.space_group_name_H-M   'P 1'
#
loop_
_entity.id
_entity.type
_entity.pdbx_description
1 polymer ?
#
loop_
_entity_poly.entity_id
_entity_poly.type
_entity_poly.pdbx_seq_one_letter_code
_entity_poly.pdbx_strand_id
1 'polypeptide(L)'
;MQEVFLVAPRHGLTGVKPEWWPQNSYRPGPAYWATTPGYHSTPAHTRMLVLRKILLRWIDASGLGWKPMFEQTFKNIDDVLWKEAGCTTELDYVEQTSWLLFLKYLDGLEQDKADEATMEGKKYEFILQKQYRWDVWAAPKVKDGKIDHNKAQTGDDLRDFVNNKLIPYLHGFKQKASGPNTLEYKIGEIFSEIKNKIQSGYNLREIIDHIDELEFRSQNQKHELSHLYEAKIKNMGNAGRNGGEYYTCRPLIRAMIQVVQPKIGERIRDDACGSAGFLCESFDYMRNKKGLTTKELKTLQEKTFYGQEKKSLAYVIAIMNMILHGIEVPNIVHANSLSENLADIQDNERCDVVFANPPFGGKERKEVQQNFPIRTGETAYLFLQRFIKVLKAGGRAGIVIKNTFLSNTDNASVSLRKHLLESCNLHTVLDCPSGTFLGAGVKTVVLFFEKGTPTRKVWYYQLDPGRNLGKTNPLNDEDLAEFVKLQKTVADSPKSWSLDAKDIDPTTFDLSVKNPSGGEVVVHRSPQEIMEEIATLDAESAEVLKRIKGLLK
;
A
#
# COMPACT_ATOMS: atom_id res chain seq x y z
N MET A 1 31.59 -9.13 21.76
CA MET A 1 32.17 -10.30 22.45
C MET A 1 31.59 -10.35 23.85
N GLN A 2 30.54 -11.13 24.03
CA GLN A 2 30.16 -11.72 25.32
C GLN A 2 29.19 -12.86 24.97
N GLU A 3 29.73 -14.07 25.20
CA GLU A 3 28.98 -15.32 25.08
C GLU A 3 28.01 -15.43 26.24
N VAL A 4 26.74 -15.69 25.92
CA VAL A 4 25.76 -16.10 26.93
C VAL A 4 25.62 -17.61 26.86
N PHE A 5 26.19 -18.30 27.84
CA PHE A 5 25.96 -19.71 28.11
C PHE A 5 24.54 -19.92 28.64
N LEU A 6 23.74 -20.68 27.94
CA LEU A 6 22.51 -21.25 28.48
C LEU A 6 22.84 -22.54 29.24
N VAL A 7 22.80 -22.47 30.57
CA VAL A 7 22.85 -23.62 31.48
C VAL A 7 21.44 -24.16 31.65
N ALA A 8 21.23 -25.40 31.25
CA ALA A 8 20.00 -26.14 31.55
C ALA A 8 20.08 -26.76 32.95
N PRO A 9 19.07 -26.65 33.80
CA PRO A 9 19.05 -27.35 35.07
C PRO A 9 18.69 -28.84 34.90
N ARG A 10 19.52 -29.71 35.46
CA ARG A 10 19.16 -31.12 35.70
C ARG A 10 18.25 -31.20 36.91
N HIS A 11 17.04 -31.63 36.73
CA HIS A 11 16.26 -32.32 37.78
C HIS A 11 15.54 -33.51 37.18
N GLY A 12 15.83 -34.69 37.77
CA GLY A 12 15.22 -35.96 37.43
C GLY A 12 13.77 -36.00 37.93
N LEU A 13 12.92 -36.54 37.11
CA LEU A 13 11.65 -37.14 37.51
C LEU A 13 11.42 -38.44 36.77
N THR A 14 11.16 -39.46 37.59
CA THR A 14 10.86 -40.82 37.28
C THR A 14 9.56 -40.98 36.52
N GLY A 15 9.59 -41.78 35.47
CA GLY A 15 8.61 -42.74 34.99
C GLY A 15 7.14 -42.38 34.94
N VAL A 16 6.66 -42.03 33.73
CA VAL A 16 5.38 -42.53 33.17
C VAL A 16 5.49 -42.46 31.66
N LYS A 17 5.40 -43.60 30.96
CA LYS A 17 5.34 -43.64 29.48
C LYS A 17 3.90 -43.43 29.02
N PRO A 18 3.66 -42.62 27.99
CA PRO A 18 2.33 -42.60 27.32
C PRO A 18 2.17 -43.78 26.34
N GLU A 19 1.02 -44.36 26.31
CA GLU A 19 0.62 -45.60 25.61
C GLU A 19 0.30 -45.44 24.11
N TRP A 20 1.06 -44.70 23.33
CA TRP A 20 0.79 -44.66 21.88
C TRP A 20 2.02 -44.58 20.99
N TRP A 21 2.98 -45.47 21.20
CA TRP A 21 4.12 -45.63 20.28
C TRP A 21 3.95 -46.94 19.50
N PRO A 22 3.89 -46.95 18.16
CA PRO A 22 3.86 -48.20 17.41
C PRO A 22 5.23 -48.87 17.47
N GLN A 23 5.23 -50.12 17.89
CA GLN A 23 6.38 -51.01 17.81
C GLN A 23 6.65 -51.35 16.34
N ASN A 24 7.76 -50.90 15.79
CA ASN A 24 8.40 -51.62 14.70
C ASN A 24 9.91 -51.54 14.88
N SER A 25 10.45 -52.73 15.04
CA SER A 25 11.83 -53.07 15.27
C SER A 25 12.73 -52.77 14.07
N TYR A 26 13.77 -51.94 14.25
CA TYR A 26 14.96 -52.01 13.43
C TYR A 26 16.19 -52.05 14.35
N ARG A 27 16.91 -53.22 14.29
CA ARG A 27 18.23 -53.39 14.90
C ARG A 27 19.27 -52.72 14.00
N PRO A 28 20.23 -51.94 14.53
CA PRO A 28 21.36 -51.46 13.74
C PRO A 28 22.45 -52.53 13.65
N GLY A 29 22.85 -52.88 12.43
CA GLY A 29 24.05 -53.66 12.15
C GLY A 29 25.32 -52.79 12.26
N PRO A 30 26.53 -53.38 12.33
CA PRO A 30 27.76 -52.69 12.66
C PRO A 30 28.25 -51.80 11.53
N ALA A 31 28.79 -50.60 11.89
CA ALA A 31 29.33 -49.60 10.99
C ALA A 31 30.62 -50.07 10.33
N TYR A 32 30.64 -50.11 9.00
CA TYR A 32 31.88 -50.12 8.20
C TYR A 32 32.28 -48.67 7.88
N TRP A 33 33.49 -48.30 8.34
CA TRP A 33 34.14 -47.05 7.95
C TRP A 33 34.81 -47.22 6.59
N ALA A 34 34.25 -46.65 5.54
CA ALA A 34 34.93 -46.48 4.27
C ALA A 34 35.33 -45.00 4.14
N THR A 35 36.62 -44.78 4.05
CA THR A 35 37.26 -43.51 3.77
C THR A 35 37.03 -43.11 2.32
N THR A 36 36.37 -41.96 2.08
CA THR A 36 36.40 -41.25 0.81
C THR A 36 36.84 -39.81 1.03
N PRO A 37 37.78 -39.30 0.20
CA PRO A 37 38.32 -37.96 0.35
C PRO A 37 37.42 -36.90 -0.28
N GLY A 38 37.29 -35.74 0.32
CA GLY A 38 36.84 -34.53 -0.31
C GLY A 38 35.45 -34.01 0.11
N TYR A 39 35.30 -33.56 1.37
CA TYR A 39 34.20 -32.65 1.72
C TYR A 39 34.78 -31.24 1.88
N HIS A 40 34.49 -30.41 0.88
CA HIS A 40 34.61 -28.96 1.02
C HIS A 40 33.64 -28.48 2.10
N SER A 41 34.12 -27.80 3.11
CA SER A 41 33.36 -27.17 4.17
C SER A 41 32.38 -26.15 3.58
N THR A 42 31.10 -26.44 3.61
CA THR A 42 30.05 -25.45 3.29
C THR A 42 30.08 -24.35 4.36
N PRO A 43 30.05 -23.08 3.97
CA PRO A 43 30.07 -21.96 4.92
C PRO A 43 28.89 -22.05 5.90
N ALA A 44 29.11 -21.67 7.15
CA ALA A 44 28.13 -21.69 8.24
C ALA A 44 26.80 -21.00 7.87
N HIS A 45 26.84 -20.07 6.93
CA HIS A 45 25.67 -19.36 6.40
C HIS A 45 24.70 -20.28 5.64
N THR A 46 25.19 -21.25 4.88
CA THR A 46 24.35 -22.21 4.13
C THR A 46 23.67 -23.21 5.06
N ARG A 47 24.37 -23.64 6.13
CA ARG A 47 23.76 -24.49 7.18
C ARG A 47 22.65 -23.78 7.95
N MET A 48 22.81 -22.49 8.23
CA MET A 48 21.80 -21.67 8.91
C MET A 48 20.56 -21.45 8.04
N LEU A 49 20.72 -21.27 6.73
CA LEU A 49 19.61 -21.17 5.78
C LEU A 49 18.83 -22.49 5.62
N VAL A 50 19.52 -23.61 5.61
CA VAL A 50 18.87 -24.94 5.54
C VAL A 50 18.12 -25.24 6.84
N LEU A 51 18.72 -24.98 8.01
CA LEU A 51 18.04 -25.13 9.29
C LEU A 51 16.82 -24.20 9.41
N ARG A 52 16.92 -22.95 8.94
CA ARG A 52 15.78 -22.02 8.90
C ARG A 52 14.66 -22.54 7.99
N LYS A 53 14.97 -23.10 6.81
CA LYS A 53 13.97 -23.71 5.91
C LYS A 53 13.34 -24.97 6.49
N ILE A 54 14.10 -25.79 7.21
CA ILE A 54 13.61 -26.98 7.90
C ILE A 54 12.70 -26.57 9.08
N LEU A 55 13.11 -25.56 9.85
CA LEU A 55 12.33 -25.02 10.96
C LEU A 55 11.00 -24.42 10.48
N LEU A 56 11.02 -23.64 9.40
CA LEU A 56 9.82 -23.04 8.79
C LEU A 56 8.87 -24.14 8.25
N ARG A 57 9.39 -25.19 7.60
CA ARG A 57 8.59 -26.35 7.18
C ARG A 57 8.04 -27.15 8.35
N TRP A 58 8.74 -27.21 9.46
CA TRP A 58 8.26 -27.92 10.67
C TRP A 58 7.16 -27.12 11.38
N ILE A 59 7.27 -25.80 11.42
CA ILE A 59 6.24 -24.88 11.94
C ILE A 59 4.97 -24.96 11.08
N ASP A 60 5.09 -24.98 9.75
CA ASP A 60 3.96 -25.15 8.83
C ASP A 60 3.30 -26.55 8.96
N ALA A 61 4.10 -27.60 9.15
CA ALA A 61 3.60 -28.96 9.29
C ALA A 61 2.98 -29.26 10.67
N SER A 62 3.31 -28.47 11.70
CA SER A 62 2.78 -28.66 13.05
C SER A 62 1.42 -27.98 13.29
N GLY A 63 0.86 -27.28 12.28
CA GLY A 63 -0.40 -26.55 12.43
C GLY A 63 -0.34 -25.36 13.41
N LEU A 64 0.86 -25.05 13.94
CA LEU A 64 1.17 -23.85 14.68
C LEU A 64 1.49 -22.73 13.66
N GLY A 65 0.53 -22.41 12.78
CA GLY A 65 0.59 -21.26 11.92
C GLY A 65 0.83 -20.01 12.79
N TRP A 66 1.86 -19.25 12.46
CA TRP A 66 2.06 -17.92 13.04
C TRP A 66 0.79 -17.12 12.73
N LYS A 67 -0.14 -17.05 13.69
CA LYS A 67 -1.21 -16.06 13.60
C LYS A 67 -0.57 -14.71 13.81
N PRO A 68 -0.78 -13.74 12.91
CA PRO A 68 -0.37 -12.37 13.13
C PRO A 68 -0.88 -11.93 14.51
N MET A 69 0.01 -11.36 15.32
CA MET A 69 -0.27 -11.03 16.73
C MET A 69 -1.52 -10.15 16.88
N PHE A 70 -1.76 -9.28 15.90
CA PHE A 70 -2.82 -8.26 15.96
C PHE A 70 -4.00 -8.51 15.00
N GLU A 71 -3.99 -9.59 14.19
CA GLU A 71 -5.08 -9.87 13.23
C GLU A 71 -6.44 -10.02 13.92
N GLN A 72 -6.47 -10.73 15.05
CA GLN A 72 -7.69 -10.92 15.80
C GLN A 72 -8.22 -9.60 16.39
N THR A 73 -7.34 -8.73 16.87
CA THR A 73 -7.70 -7.42 17.39
C THR A 73 -8.37 -6.55 16.33
N PHE A 74 -7.82 -6.50 15.11
CA PHE A 74 -8.44 -5.77 13.99
C PHE A 74 -9.81 -6.35 13.62
N LYS A 75 -9.95 -7.68 13.63
CA LYS A 75 -11.24 -8.32 13.38
C LYS A 75 -12.26 -7.99 14.46
N ASN A 76 -11.88 -8.01 15.74
CA ASN A 76 -12.75 -7.64 16.84
C ASN A 76 -13.24 -6.18 16.70
N ILE A 77 -12.35 -5.26 16.33
CA ILE A 77 -12.72 -3.86 16.05
C ILE A 77 -13.76 -3.78 14.94
N ASP A 78 -13.57 -4.51 13.82
CA ASP A 78 -14.52 -4.54 12.72
C ASP A 78 -15.87 -5.14 13.13
N ASP A 79 -15.88 -6.20 13.95
CA ASP A 79 -17.09 -6.83 14.46
C ASP A 79 -17.90 -5.88 15.37
N VAL A 80 -17.23 -4.99 16.12
CA VAL A 80 -17.91 -3.95 16.91
C VAL A 80 -18.44 -2.84 16.01
N LEU A 81 -17.63 -2.36 15.06
CA LEU A 81 -18.04 -1.31 14.12
C LEU A 81 -19.19 -1.74 13.20
N TRP A 82 -19.25 -3.03 12.85
CA TRP A 82 -20.37 -3.59 12.08
C TRP A 82 -21.71 -3.50 12.81
N LYS A 83 -21.71 -3.56 14.13
CA LYS A 83 -22.93 -3.40 14.97
C LYS A 83 -23.27 -1.95 15.24
N GLU A 84 -22.37 -1.01 14.90
CA GLU A 84 -22.51 0.41 15.23
C GLU A 84 -23.39 1.13 14.20
N ALA A 85 -24.46 1.76 14.69
CA ALA A 85 -25.47 2.41 13.84
C ALA A 85 -24.91 3.58 13.00
N GLY A 86 -23.87 4.23 13.48
CA GLY A 86 -23.20 5.35 12.80
C GLY A 86 -22.17 4.92 11.77
N CYS A 87 -21.86 3.62 11.66
CA CYS A 87 -20.85 3.06 10.76
C CYS A 87 -21.51 2.07 9.80
N THR A 88 -21.69 2.45 8.54
CA THR A 88 -22.49 1.68 7.57
C THR A 88 -21.66 1.06 6.45
N THR A 89 -20.39 1.45 6.33
CA THR A 89 -19.52 1.04 5.23
C THR A 89 -18.10 0.71 5.72
N GLU A 90 -17.36 -0.07 4.95
CA GLU A 90 -15.92 -0.31 5.17
C GLU A 90 -15.10 1.00 5.25
N LEU A 91 -15.55 2.05 4.57
CA LEU A 91 -14.96 3.39 4.65
C LEU A 91 -15.08 3.96 6.07
N ASP A 92 -16.25 3.80 6.70
CA ASP A 92 -16.47 4.25 8.07
C ASP A 92 -15.59 3.46 9.05
N TYR A 93 -15.46 2.14 8.86
CA TYR A 93 -14.64 1.30 9.71
C TYR A 93 -13.16 1.71 9.65
N VAL A 94 -12.64 1.96 8.44
CA VAL A 94 -11.26 2.45 8.28
C VAL A 94 -11.10 3.83 8.90
N GLU A 95 -12.02 4.75 8.69
CA GLU A 95 -11.99 6.10 9.26
C GLU A 95 -11.95 6.08 10.80
N GLN A 96 -12.90 5.34 11.41
CA GLN A 96 -13.00 5.29 12.88
C GLN A 96 -11.80 4.57 13.51
N THR A 97 -11.33 3.50 12.91
CA THR A 97 -10.11 2.82 13.34
C THR A 97 -8.89 3.74 13.22
N SER A 98 -8.77 4.51 12.14
CA SER A 98 -7.58 5.32 11.82
C SER A 98 -7.31 6.42 12.84
N TRP A 99 -8.33 7.20 13.23
CA TRP A 99 -8.09 8.28 14.19
C TRP A 99 -7.81 7.78 15.61
N LEU A 100 -8.38 6.66 16.03
CA LEU A 100 -8.08 6.04 17.31
C LEU A 100 -6.65 5.47 17.33
N LEU A 101 -6.24 4.77 16.25
CA LEU A 101 -4.86 4.30 16.08
C LEU A 101 -3.86 5.46 16.08
N PHE A 102 -4.21 6.58 15.43
CA PHE A 102 -3.36 7.77 15.43
C PHE A 102 -3.12 8.32 16.84
N LEU A 103 -4.16 8.44 17.65
CA LEU A 103 -4.01 8.93 19.01
C LEU A 103 -3.21 7.97 19.90
N LYS A 104 -3.40 6.67 19.75
CA LYS A 104 -2.61 5.65 20.44
C LYS A 104 -1.14 5.69 20.01
N TYR A 105 -0.88 5.83 18.69
CA TYR A 105 0.48 5.99 18.18
C TYR A 105 1.15 7.26 18.71
N LEU A 106 0.42 8.39 18.70
CA LEU A 106 0.93 9.68 19.19
C LEU A 106 1.36 9.57 20.66
N ASP A 107 0.56 8.92 21.49
CA ASP A 107 0.87 8.67 22.90
C ASP A 107 2.19 7.89 23.07
N GLY A 108 2.35 6.80 22.30
CA GLY A 108 3.57 6.00 22.28
C GLY A 108 4.81 6.80 21.82
N LEU A 109 4.66 7.59 20.76
CA LEU A 109 5.74 8.44 20.22
C LEU A 109 6.17 9.50 21.24
N GLU A 110 5.21 10.16 21.89
CA GLU A 110 5.51 11.18 22.90
C GLU A 110 6.18 10.57 24.15
N GLN A 111 5.77 9.34 24.53
CA GLN A 111 6.40 8.64 25.64
C GLN A 111 7.84 8.25 25.30
N ASP A 112 8.10 7.71 24.11
CA ASP A 112 9.46 7.38 23.66
C ASP A 112 10.37 8.63 23.68
N LYS A 113 9.88 9.79 23.21
CA LYS A 113 10.61 11.07 23.25
C LYS A 113 10.83 11.58 24.68
N ALA A 114 9.87 11.37 25.57
CA ALA A 114 10.02 11.74 26.98
C ALA A 114 11.06 10.86 27.69
N ASP A 115 11.10 9.57 27.38
CA ASP A 115 12.08 8.63 27.90
C ASP A 115 13.50 8.98 27.39
N GLU A 116 13.66 9.28 26.08
CA GLU A 116 14.92 9.75 25.49
C GLU A 116 15.40 11.07 26.15
N ALA A 117 14.52 12.05 26.29
CA ALA A 117 14.86 13.32 26.95
C ALA A 117 15.29 13.11 28.41
N THR A 118 14.64 12.19 29.13
CA THR A 118 15.00 11.82 30.50
C THR A 118 16.42 11.20 30.56
N MET A 119 16.76 10.32 29.62
CA MET A 119 18.10 9.74 29.52
C MET A 119 19.18 10.80 29.23
N GLU A 120 18.82 11.87 28.51
CA GLU A 120 19.70 13.02 28.24
C GLU A 120 19.70 14.06 29.37
N GLY A 121 18.95 13.85 30.47
CA GLY A 121 18.82 14.82 31.57
C GLY A 121 17.99 16.06 31.21
N LYS A 122 17.16 15.98 30.16
CA LYS A 122 16.30 17.05 29.69
C LYS A 122 14.84 16.80 30.10
N LYS A 123 14.05 17.86 30.14
CA LYS A 123 12.59 17.77 30.32
C LYS A 123 11.91 17.78 28.95
N TYR A 124 11.04 16.79 28.72
CA TYR A 124 10.20 16.75 27.52
C TYR A 124 8.89 17.53 27.76
N GLU A 125 8.47 18.30 26.78
CA GLU A 125 7.20 19.00 26.80
C GLU A 125 6.24 18.32 25.82
N PHE A 126 5.20 17.67 26.38
CA PHE A 126 4.23 16.92 25.60
C PHE A 126 3.37 17.83 24.73
N ILE A 127 3.07 17.42 23.51
CA ILE A 127 2.19 18.11 22.57
C ILE A 127 0.77 18.18 23.15
N LEU A 128 0.26 17.04 23.66
CA LEU A 128 -1.08 16.98 24.24
C LEU A 128 -1.06 17.35 25.73
N GLN A 129 -2.03 18.19 26.14
CA GLN A 129 -2.29 18.46 27.55
C GLN A 129 -2.69 17.15 28.24
N LYS A 130 -2.33 17.02 29.54
CA LYS A 130 -2.46 15.80 30.33
C LYS A 130 -3.83 15.13 30.23
N GLN A 131 -4.92 15.88 30.31
CA GLN A 131 -6.29 15.35 30.26
C GLN A 131 -6.68 14.77 28.91
N TYR A 132 -5.95 15.06 27.83
CA TYR A 132 -6.20 14.59 26.48
C TYR A 132 -5.21 13.51 26.01
N ARG A 133 -4.27 13.07 26.86
CA ARG A 133 -3.37 11.96 26.59
C ARG A 133 -4.09 10.64 26.68
N TRP A 134 -3.71 9.70 25.87
CA TRP A 134 -4.31 8.37 25.78
C TRP A 134 -4.31 7.65 27.14
N ASP A 135 -3.20 7.70 27.86
CA ASP A 135 -3.03 7.10 29.19
C ASP A 135 -3.93 7.71 30.28
N VAL A 136 -4.60 8.82 30.01
CA VAL A 136 -5.47 9.51 30.97
C VAL A 136 -6.94 9.32 30.64
N TRP A 137 -7.37 9.58 29.40
CA TRP A 137 -8.79 9.52 29.05
C TRP A 137 -9.22 8.18 28.45
N ALA A 138 -8.33 7.56 27.63
CA ALA A 138 -8.66 6.35 26.89
C ALA A 138 -8.34 5.08 27.69
N ALA A 139 -7.12 4.94 28.17
CA ALA A 139 -6.66 3.74 28.86
C ALA A 139 -5.87 4.08 30.14
N PRO A 140 -6.51 4.68 31.17
CA PRO A 140 -5.87 4.86 32.47
C PRO A 140 -5.50 3.50 33.04
N LYS A 141 -4.25 3.35 33.56
CA LYS A 141 -3.74 2.08 34.05
C LYS A 141 -3.55 2.07 35.57
N VAL A 142 -3.79 0.93 36.18
CA VAL A 142 -3.39 0.63 37.56
C VAL A 142 -1.92 0.22 37.58
N LYS A 143 -1.36 0.05 38.80
CA LYS A 143 0.08 -0.24 38.98
C LYS A 143 0.56 -1.54 38.32
N ASP A 144 -0.32 -2.49 38.07
CA ASP A 144 -0.01 -3.76 37.39
C ASP A 144 -0.11 -3.68 35.85
N GLY A 145 -0.34 -2.48 35.28
CA GLY A 145 -0.40 -2.21 33.83
C GLY A 145 -1.75 -2.49 33.18
N LYS A 146 -2.75 -2.97 33.92
CA LYS A 146 -4.11 -3.18 33.42
C LYS A 146 -4.90 -1.87 33.41
N ILE A 147 -5.96 -1.83 32.58
CA ILE A 147 -6.87 -0.69 32.52
C ILE A 147 -7.57 -0.53 33.88
N ASP A 148 -7.58 0.69 34.39
CA ASP A 148 -8.34 1.08 35.58
C ASP A 148 -9.78 1.40 35.19
N HIS A 149 -10.64 0.39 35.17
CA HIS A 149 -12.05 0.53 34.81
C HIS A 149 -12.85 1.48 35.73
N ASN A 150 -12.31 1.84 36.90
CA ASN A 150 -12.95 2.84 37.76
C ASN A 150 -12.67 4.28 37.32
N LYS A 151 -11.61 4.50 36.53
CA LYS A 151 -11.23 5.80 35.96
C LYS A 151 -11.52 5.93 34.50
N ALA A 152 -11.56 4.79 33.75
CA ALA A 152 -11.88 4.77 32.37
C ALA A 152 -13.32 5.22 32.13
N GLN A 153 -13.50 6.24 31.30
CA GLN A 153 -14.82 6.70 30.88
C GLN A 153 -15.52 5.65 30.01
N THR A 154 -16.85 5.58 30.09
CA THR A 154 -17.69 4.67 29.30
C THR A 154 -19.07 5.30 29.08
N GLY A 155 -19.87 4.69 28.20
CA GLY A 155 -21.22 5.15 27.89
C GLY A 155 -21.25 6.59 27.35
N ASP A 156 -22.29 7.33 27.71
CA ASP A 156 -22.51 8.70 27.21
C ASP A 156 -21.40 9.66 27.60
N ASP A 157 -20.82 9.51 28.80
CA ASP A 157 -19.73 10.37 29.30
C ASP A 157 -18.49 10.28 28.38
N LEU A 158 -18.14 9.08 27.93
CA LEU A 158 -17.03 8.87 26.98
C LEU A 158 -17.34 9.48 25.62
N ARG A 159 -18.52 9.20 25.07
CA ARG A 159 -18.94 9.75 23.78
C ARG A 159 -18.95 11.29 23.81
N ASP A 160 -19.50 11.88 24.85
CA ASP A 160 -19.61 13.33 25.01
C ASP A 160 -18.24 13.97 25.23
N PHE A 161 -17.35 13.33 25.98
CA PHE A 161 -15.95 13.76 26.08
C PHE A 161 -15.26 13.80 24.71
N VAL A 162 -15.38 12.73 23.93
CA VAL A 162 -14.76 12.66 22.58
C VAL A 162 -15.34 13.72 21.66
N ASN A 163 -16.67 13.85 21.59
CA ASN A 163 -17.35 14.75 20.66
C ASN A 163 -17.21 16.24 21.03
N ASN A 164 -17.31 16.56 22.31
CA ASN A 164 -17.45 17.94 22.76
C ASN A 164 -16.17 18.53 23.37
N LYS A 165 -15.16 17.69 23.68
CA LYS A 165 -13.91 18.14 24.28
C LYS A 165 -12.68 17.73 23.49
N LEU A 166 -12.49 16.43 23.21
CA LEU A 166 -11.28 15.90 22.59
C LEU A 166 -11.13 16.36 21.12
N ILE A 167 -12.10 16.04 20.27
CA ILE A 167 -12.05 16.42 18.85
C ILE A 167 -11.93 17.94 18.66
N PRO A 168 -12.72 18.80 19.33
CA PRO A 168 -12.54 20.24 19.24
C PRO A 168 -11.17 20.74 19.73
N TYR A 169 -10.62 20.13 20.77
CA TYR A 169 -9.28 20.45 21.27
C TYR A 169 -8.20 20.13 20.22
N LEU A 170 -8.27 18.94 19.61
CA LEU A 170 -7.32 18.50 18.58
C LEU A 170 -7.45 19.33 17.30
N HIS A 171 -8.64 19.67 16.87
CA HIS A 171 -8.87 20.58 15.74
C HIS A 171 -8.18 21.94 15.95
N GLY A 172 -8.16 22.46 17.17
CA GLY A 172 -7.52 23.74 17.50
C GLY A 172 -6.00 23.78 17.28
N PHE A 173 -5.33 22.66 17.08
CA PHE A 173 -3.89 22.59 16.83
C PHE A 173 -3.47 23.24 15.52
N LYS A 174 -4.29 23.18 14.46
CA LYS A 174 -3.98 23.79 13.16
C LYS A 174 -3.66 25.26 13.25
N GLN A 175 -4.35 25.99 14.15
CA GLN A 175 -4.15 27.42 14.33
C GLN A 175 -2.93 27.77 15.21
N LYS A 176 -2.46 26.81 16.02
CA LYS A 176 -1.35 26.99 16.97
C LYS A 176 -0.02 26.48 16.44
N ALA A 177 -0.04 25.69 15.39
CA ALA A 177 1.15 25.08 14.82
C ALA A 177 2.08 26.14 14.19
N SER A 178 3.40 25.94 14.31
CA SER A 178 4.43 26.82 13.74
C SER A 178 4.57 26.69 12.22
N GLY A 179 3.99 25.65 11.60
CA GLY A 179 4.01 25.44 10.16
C GLY A 179 3.41 24.11 9.72
N PRO A 180 3.16 23.92 8.41
CA PRO A 180 2.44 22.78 7.86
C PRO A 180 3.19 21.43 8.00
N ASN A 181 4.49 21.48 8.24
CA ASN A 181 5.35 20.29 8.38
C ASN A 181 5.58 19.89 9.84
N THR A 182 4.75 20.36 10.77
CA THR A 182 4.82 20.00 12.18
C THR A 182 3.77 18.96 12.50
N LEU A 183 4.03 18.15 13.53
CA LEU A 183 3.08 17.13 13.99
C LEU A 183 1.80 17.77 14.52
N GLU A 184 1.90 18.91 15.18
CA GLU A 184 0.77 19.71 15.65
C GLU A 184 -0.14 20.13 14.49
N TYR A 185 0.43 20.62 13.40
CA TYR A 185 -0.36 20.97 12.22
C TYR A 185 -1.10 19.76 11.66
N LYS A 186 -0.43 18.59 11.57
CA LYS A 186 -1.05 17.34 11.09
C LYS A 186 -2.18 16.87 12.01
N ILE A 187 -2.02 16.98 13.33
CA ILE A 187 -3.10 16.72 14.29
C ILE A 187 -4.31 17.60 13.96
N GLY A 188 -4.11 18.90 13.83
CA GLY A 188 -5.19 19.85 13.54
C GLY A 188 -5.87 19.58 12.19
N GLU A 189 -5.13 19.22 11.16
CA GLU A 189 -5.69 18.86 9.86
C GLU A 189 -6.51 17.57 9.90
N ILE A 190 -5.98 16.51 10.50
CA ILE A 190 -6.69 15.23 10.66
C ILE A 190 -8.03 15.47 11.37
N PHE A 191 -8.00 16.13 12.50
CA PHE A 191 -9.21 16.32 13.32
C PHE A 191 -10.13 17.46 12.85
N SER A 192 -9.75 18.23 11.82
CA SER A 192 -10.68 19.10 11.10
C SER A 192 -11.63 18.34 10.16
N GLU A 193 -11.21 17.17 9.69
CA GLU A 193 -11.95 16.36 8.72
C GLU A 193 -12.70 15.19 9.37
N ILE A 194 -12.19 14.69 10.49
CA ILE A 194 -12.75 13.52 11.21
C ILE A 194 -13.92 13.91 12.10
N LYS A 195 -14.94 13.05 12.08
CA LYS A 195 -16.04 13.05 13.04
C LYS A 195 -16.14 11.67 13.69
N ASN A 196 -16.39 11.64 14.98
CA ASN A 196 -16.75 10.39 15.62
C ASN A 196 -18.13 9.95 15.14
N LYS A 197 -18.18 8.82 14.45
CA LYS A 197 -19.42 8.18 13.95
C LYS A 197 -19.96 7.13 14.91
N ILE A 198 -19.19 6.76 15.94
CA ILE A 198 -19.57 5.77 16.93
C ILE A 198 -20.56 6.44 17.90
N GLN A 199 -21.82 6.02 17.83
CA GLN A 199 -22.90 6.60 18.63
C GLN A 199 -23.02 5.98 20.01
N SER A 200 -22.67 4.70 20.15
CA SER A 200 -22.64 4.00 21.43
C SER A 200 -21.32 4.22 22.14
N GLY A 201 -21.34 4.87 23.29
CA GLY A 201 -20.15 5.04 24.12
C GLY A 201 -19.63 3.71 24.70
N TYR A 202 -20.45 2.67 24.76
CA TYR A 202 -20.02 1.31 25.12
C TYR A 202 -19.24 0.65 23.98
N ASN A 203 -19.71 0.75 22.74
CA ASN A 203 -18.97 0.27 21.56
C ASN A 203 -17.65 1.04 21.40
N LEU A 204 -17.67 2.37 21.64
CA LEU A 204 -16.46 3.18 21.61
C LEU A 204 -15.45 2.71 22.68
N ARG A 205 -15.91 2.35 23.88
CA ARG A 205 -15.07 1.79 24.95
C ARG A 205 -14.43 0.47 24.51
N GLU A 206 -15.22 -0.45 23.97
CA GLU A 206 -14.75 -1.75 23.52
C GLU A 206 -13.69 -1.61 22.41
N ILE A 207 -13.90 -0.70 21.44
CA ILE A 207 -12.92 -0.42 20.39
C ILE A 207 -11.63 0.17 20.98
N ILE A 208 -11.73 1.10 21.94
CA ILE A 208 -10.55 1.68 22.60
C ILE A 208 -9.77 0.60 23.35
N ASP A 209 -10.44 -0.33 24.03
CA ASP A 209 -9.80 -1.44 24.74
C ASP A 209 -9.03 -2.33 23.78
N HIS A 210 -9.61 -2.70 22.63
CA HIS A 210 -8.91 -3.44 21.59
C HIS A 210 -7.71 -2.68 21.00
N ILE A 211 -7.83 -1.37 20.79
CA ILE A 211 -6.72 -0.55 20.29
C ILE A 211 -5.61 -0.42 21.34
N ASP A 212 -5.95 -0.38 22.64
CA ASP A 212 -4.93 -0.30 23.69
C ASP A 212 -4.08 -1.58 23.81
N GLU A 213 -4.60 -2.74 23.37
CA GLU A 213 -3.84 -3.99 23.25
C GLU A 213 -2.72 -3.92 22.19
N LEU A 214 -2.82 -2.98 21.23
CA LEU A 214 -1.83 -2.84 20.17
C LEU A 214 -0.60 -2.09 20.67
N GLU A 215 0.57 -2.69 20.46
CA GLU A 215 1.85 -2.08 20.80
C GLU A 215 2.58 -1.64 19.53
N PHE A 216 3.14 -0.41 19.51
CA PHE A 216 3.83 0.18 18.37
C PHE A 216 5.32 0.44 18.64
N ARG A 217 5.87 -0.07 19.73
CA ARG A 217 7.23 0.31 20.17
C ARG A 217 8.33 -0.32 19.34
N SER A 218 8.20 -1.59 18.97
CA SER A 218 9.22 -2.27 18.15
C SER A 218 8.98 -2.09 16.65
N GLN A 219 10.06 -2.16 15.86
CA GLN A 219 9.98 -2.13 14.40
C GLN A 219 9.16 -3.30 13.81
N ASN A 220 9.22 -4.47 14.44
CA ASN A 220 8.45 -5.64 14.02
C ASN A 220 6.94 -5.43 14.24
N GLN A 221 6.56 -4.82 15.37
CA GLN A 221 5.15 -4.48 15.65
C GLN A 221 4.62 -3.43 14.67
N LYS A 222 5.39 -2.37 14.40
CA LYS A 222 5.04 -1.35 13.40
C LYS A 222 4.84 -1.98 12.02
N HIS A 223 5.73 -2.89 11.62
CA HIS A 223 5.64 -3.59 10.34
C HIS A 223 4.40 -4.50 10.25
N GLU A 224 4.10 -5.29 11.29
CA GLU A 224 2.89 -6.11 11.34
C GLU A 224 1.63 -5.25 11.23
N LEU A 225 1.57 -4.16 12.01
CA LEU A 225 0.44 -3.21 11.97
C LEU A 225 0.28 -2.54 10.59
N SER A 226 1.38 -2.17 9.93
CA SER A 226 1.30 -1.60 8.59
C SER A 226 0.69 -2.58 7.59
N HIS A 227 1.05 -3.86 7.65
CA HIS A 227 0.47 -4.90 6.79
C HIS A 227 -1.02 -5.13 7.06
N LEU A 228 -1.43 -5.19 8.33
CA LEU A 228 -2.85 -5.35 8.69
C LEU A 228 -3.68 -4.12 8.29
N TYR A 229 -3.13 -2.93 8.49
CA TYR A 229 -3.78 -1.69 8.07
C TYR A 229 -3.90 -1.60 6.54
N GLU A 230 -2.87 -2.00 5.80
CA GLU A 230 -2.92 -2.10 4.35
C GLU A 230 -3.93 -3.14 3.84
N ALA A 231 -4.07 -4.27 4.53
CA ALA A 231 -5.11 -5.25 4.22
C ALA A 231 -6.52 -4.65 4.39
N LYS A 232 -6.72 -3.84 5.42
CA LYS A 232 -7.96 -3.09 5.65
C LYS A 232 -8.23 -2.07 4.54
N ILE A 233 -7.22 -1.29 4.14
CA ILE A 233 -7.31 -0.35 3.00
C ILE A 233 -7.62 -1.10 1.70
N LYS A 234 -7.01 -2.26 1.46
CA LYS A 234 -7.28 -3.10 0.30
C LYS A 234 -8.73 -3.59 0.27
N ASN A 235 -9.27 -4.03 1.41
CA ASN A 235 -10.66 -4.47 1.52
C ASN A 235 -11.62 -3.32 1.24
N MET A 236 -11.37 -2.15 1.82
CA MET A 236 -12.08 -0.91 1.53
C MET A 236 -12.01 -0.56 0.03
N GLY A 237 -10.83 -0.67 -0.59
CA GLY A 237 -10.61 -0.46 -2.02
C GLY A 237 -11.42 -1.39 -2.91
N ASN A 238 -11.78 -2.56 -2.42
CA ASN A 238 -12.58 -3.57 -3.12
C ASN A 238 -14.10 -3.44 -2.89
N ALA A 239 -14.53 -2.55 -1.99
CA ALA A 239 -15.91 -2.44 -1.51
C ALA A 239 -16.84 -1.57 -2.38
N GLY A 240 -16.45 -1.16 -3.59
CA GLY A 240 -17.34 -0.38 -4.45
C GLY A 240 -16.66 0.30 -5.66
N ARG A 241 -17.45 1.04 -6.46
CA ARG A 241 -16.96 1.72 -7.68
C ARG A 241 -15.79 2.67 -7.46
N ASN A 242 -15.63 3.23 -6.28
CA ASN A 242 -14.59 4.21 -5.94
C ASN A 242 -13.41 3.59 -5.20
N GLY A 243 -13.41 2.30 -4.94
CA GLY A 243 -12.38 1.64 -4.17
C GLY A 243 -10.99 1.69 -4.81
N GLY A 244 -10.91 1.58 -6.14
CA GLY A 244 -9.66 1.69 -6.89
C GLY A 244 -8.97 3.06 -6.80
N GLU A 245 -9.67 4.10 -6.32
CA GLU A 245 -9.09 5.42 -6.09
C GLU A 245 -8.26 5.49 -4.79
N TYR A 246 -8.47 4.56 -3.86
CA TYR A 246 -7.79 4.55 -2.56
C TYR A 246 -6.64 3.56 -2.48
N TYR A 247 -6.62 2.56 -3.36
CA TYR A 247 -5.66 1.47 -3.28
C TYR A 247 -5.07 1.10 -4.65
N THR A 248 -3.76 1.15 -4.74
CA THR A 248 -2.96 0.59 -5.85
C THR A 248 -2.33 -0.72 -5.38
N CYS A 249 -2.41 -1.79 -6.19
CA CYS A 249 -1.89 -3.10 -5.78
C CYS A 249 -0.37 -3.03 -5.56
N ARG A 250 0.10 -3.54 -4.42
CA ARG A 250 1.49 -3.39 -3.96
C ARG A 250 2.52 -4.09 -4.86
N PRO A 251 2.26 -5.28 -5.43
CA PRO A 251 3.16 -5.88 -6.42
C PRO A 251 3.47 -4.97 -7.60
N LEU A 252 2.46 -4.28 -8.15
CA LEU A 252 2.67 -3.32 -9.25
C LEU A 252 3.54 -2.14 -8.79
N ILE A 253 3.27 -1.58 -7.61
CA ILE A 253 4.08 -0.48 -7.04
C ILE A 253 5.54 -0.92 -6.89
N ARG A 254 5.80 -2.09 -6.32
CA ARG A 254 7.16 -2.63 -6.16
C ARG A 254 7.87 -2.83 -7.49
N ALA A 255 7.19 -3.33 -8.51
CA ALA A 255 7.74 -3.44 -9.85
C ALA A 255 8.07 -2.07 -10.45
N MET A 256 7.18 -1.08 -10.28
CA MET A 256 7.42 0.31 -10.73
C MET A 256 8.64 0.92 -10.04
N ILE A 257 8.79 0.72 -8.74
CA ILE A 257 9.95 1.19 -7.97
C ILE A 257 11.25 0.51 -8.43
N GLN A 258 11.21 -0.79 -8.75
CA GLN A 258 12.36 -1.52 -9.28
C GLN A 258 12.81 -1.04 -10.67
N VAL A 259 11.89 -0.53 -11.50
CA VAL A 259 12.20 0.09 -12.80
C VAL A 259 12.78 1.48 -12.63
N VAL A 260 12.15 2.34 -11.83
CA VAL A 260 12.54 3.74 -11.64
C VAL A 260 13.76 3.89 -10.73
N GLN A 261 13.96 2.98 -9.78
CA GLN A 261 15.11 2.90 -8.86
C GLN A 261 15.41 4.22 -8.13
N PRO A 262 14.52 4.70 -7.26
CA PRO A 262 14.74 5.91 -6.49
C PRO A 262 15.96 5.79 -5.58
N LYS A 263 16.67 6.90 -5.37
CA LYS A 263 17.91 6.96 -4.59
C LYS A 263 17.75 7.86 -3.37
N ILE A 264 18.52 7.59 -2.32
CA ILE A 264 18.55 8.45 -1.14
C ILE A 264 19.09 9.84 -1.54
N GLY A 265 18.41 10.88 -1.07
CA GLY A 265 18.67 12.25 -1.44
C GLY A 265 17.79 12.77 -2.57
N GLU A 266 17.11 11.90 -3.31
CA GLU A 266 16.10 12.29 -4.29
C GLU A 266 14.75 12.62 -3.61
N ARG A 267 14.02 13.56 -4.17
CA ARG A 267 12.65 13.87 -3.77
C ARG A 267 11.68 13.03 -4.60
N ILE A 268 10.84 12.25 -3.92
CA ILE A 268 9.78 11.44 -4.51
C ILE A 268 8.45 12.12 -4.26
N ARG A 269 7.65 12.28 -5.30
CA ARG A 269 6.36 12.97 -5.25
C ARG A 269 5.23 12.12 -5.82
N ASP A 270 4.08 12.19 -5.14
CA ASP A 270 2.79 11.64 -5.60
C ASP A 270 1.69 12.66 -5.32
N ASP A 271 1.24 13.35 -6.37
CA ASP A 271 0.21 14.41 -6.26
C ASP A 271 -1.24 13.87 -6.32
N ALA A 272 -1.42 12.56 -6.32
CA ALA A 272 -2.70 11.86 -6.23
C ALA A 272 -2.54 10.64 -5.32
N CYS A 273 -1.98 10.86 -4.09
CA CYS A 273 -1.34 9.79 -3.34
C CYS A 273 -2.30 8.75 -2.74
N GLY A 274 -3.60 9.01 -2.70
CA GLY A 274 -4.57 8.07 -2.14
C GLY A 274 -4.17 7.63 -0.74
N SER A 275 -3.90 6.34 -0.53
CA SER A 275 -3.38 5.78 0.72
C SER A 275 -1.85 5.89 0.89
N ALA A 276 -1.17 6.69 0.09
CA ALA A 276 0.29 6.87 0.06
C ALA A 276 1.10 5.61 -0.25
N GLY A 277 0.52 4.62 -0.94
CA GLY A 277 1.17 3.34 -1.19
C GLY A 277 2.50 3.45 -1.94
N PHE A 278 2.63 4.35 -2.93
CA PHE A 278 3.90 4.58 -3.61
C PHE A 278 4.97 5.14 -2.68
N LEU A 279 4.60 6.04 -1.77
CA LEU A 279 5.53 6.65 -0.83
C LEU A 279 5.97 5.64 0.23
N CYS A 280 5.06 4.83 0.77
CA CYS A 280 5.34 3.78 1.73
C CYS A 280 6.28 2.70 1.15
N GLU A 281 5.95 2.13 0.00
CA GLU A 281 6.77 1.10 -0.65
C GLU A 281 8.14 1.65 -1.09
N SER A 282 8.22 2.94 -1.49
CA SER A 282 9.49 3.60 -1.80
C SER A 282 10.34 3.79 -0.54
N PHE A 283 9.73 4.11 0.61
CA PHE A 283 10.41 4.19 1.89
C PHE A 283 10.99 2.83 2.27
N ASP A 284 10.19 1.75 2.21
CA ASP A 284 10.64 0.40 2.52
C ASP A 284 11.76 -0.07 1.58
N TYR A 285 11.63 0.20 0.27
CA TYR A 285 12.67 -0.10 -0.72
C TYR A 285 14.01 0.57 -0.39
N MET A 286 14.00 1.83 0.03
CA MET A 286 15.22 2.58 0.33
C MET A 286 15.77 2.26 1.72
N ARG A 287 14.91 2.13 2.73
CA ARG A 287 15.29 1.81 4.10
C ARG A 287 15.93 0.44 4.24
N ASN A 288 15.51 -0.54 3.43
CA ASN A 288 16.04 -1.90 3.45
C ASN A 288 17.44 -2.03 2.81
N LYS A 289 18.03 -0.94 2.29
CA LYS A 289 19.40 -0.94 1.81
C LYS A 289 20.37 -1.09 2.98
N LYS A 290 21.37 -1.95 2.83
CA LYS A 290 22.39 -2.18 3.86
C LYS A 290 23.31 -0.97 4.00
N GLY A 291 23.71 -0.65 5.24
CA GLY A 291 24.77 0.32 5.53
C GLY A 291 24.32 1.79 5.48
N LEU A 292 23.04 2.07 5.69
CA LEU A 292 22.54 3.44 5.78
C LEU A 292 23.15 4.18 6.97
N THR A 293 23.62 5.39 6.73
CA THR A 293 24.10 6.31 7.77
C THR A 293 22.93 6.99 8.48
N THR A 294 23.15 7.50 9.70
CA THR A 294 22.16 8.29 10.44
C THR A 294 21.69 9.51 9.64
N LYS A 295 22.58 10.14 8.85
CA LYS A 295 22.24 11.27 7.99
C LYS A 295 21.28 10.86 6.86
N GLU A 296 21.50 9.70 6.25
CA GLU A 296 20.62 9.16 5.20
C GLU A 296 19.24 8.78 5.77
N LEU A 297 19.21 8.16 6.95
CA LEU A 297 17.95 7.87 7.64
C LEU A 297 17.17 9.15 7.95
N LYS A 298 17.85 10.20 8.44
CA LYS A 298 17.21 11.50 8.65
C LYS A 298 16.72 12.13 7.35
N THR A 299 17.45 11.98 6.24
CA THR A 299 17.01 12.47 4.92
C THR A 299 15.75 11.74 4.45
N LEU A 300 15.68 10.40 4.65
CA LEU A 300 14.49 9.62 4.33
C LEU A 300 13.27 10.09 5.14
N GLN A 301 13.45 10.42 6.42
CA GLN A 301 12.36 10.88 7.28
C GLN A 301 11.82 12.26 6.89
N GLU A 302 12.70 13.20 6.55
CA GLU A 302 12.33 14.62 6.51
C GLU A 302 12.22 15.22 5.09
N LYS A 303 12.94 14.65 4.09
CA LYS A 303 13.21 15.36 2.82
C LYS A 303 12.93 14.56 1.56
N THR A 304 12.49 13.32 1.69
CA THR A 304 12.37 12.41 0.54
C THR A 304 10.96 12.33 -0.01
N PHE A 305 9.95 12.17 0.83
CA PHE A 305 8.58 11.84 0.41
C PHE A 305 7.65 13.02 0.50
N TYR A 306 6.95 13.30 -0.60
CA TYR A 306 5.98 14.39 -0.71
C TYR A 306 4.71 13.86 -1.37
N GLY A 307 3.56 14.05 -0.73
CA GLY A 307 2.27 13.64 -1.24
C GLY A 307 1.26 14.77 -1.26
N GLN A 308 0.27 14.66 -2.13
CA GLN A 308 -0.87 15.55 -2.14
C GLN A 308 -2.15 14.74 -2.35
N GLU A 309 -3.18 15.00 -1.54
CA GLU A 309 -4.45 14.29 -1.62
C GLU A 309 -5.62 15.26 -1.42
N LYS A 310 -6.63 15.13 -2.27
CA LYS A 310 -7.82 16.01 -2.27
C LYS A 310 -8.91 15.52 -1.31
N LYS A 311 -9.04 14.18 -1.15
CA LYS A 311 -10.12 13.57 -0.37
C LYS A 311 -9.69 13.43 1.09
N SER A 312 -10.49 13.97 2.00
CA SER A 312 -10.23 13.99 3.44
C SER A 312 -9.91 12.62 4.02
N LEU A 313 -10.75 11.62 3.74
CA LEU A 313 -10.52 10.26 4.24
C LEU A 313 -9.22 9.65 3.68
N ALA A 314 -8.95 9.79 2.39
CA ALA A 314 -7.73 9.29 1.77
C ALA A 314 -6.48 9.97 2.38
N TYR A 315 -6.56 11.29 2.64
CA TYR A 315 -5.51 12.04 3.32
C TYR A 315 -5.22 11.47 4.73
N VAL A 316 -6.26 11.21 5.53
CA VAL A 316 -6.09 10.62 6.87
C VAL A 316 -5.46 9.23 6.78
N ILE A 317 -5.96 8.40 5.86
CA ILE A 317 -5.41 7.07 5.60
C ILE A 317 -3.94 7.15 5.18
N ALA A 318 -3.59 8.09 4.30
CA ALA A 318 -2.22 8.29 3.85
C ALA A 318 -1.27 8.65 5.00
N ILE A 319 -1.66 9.58 5.87
CA ILE A 319 -0.88 9.95 7.05
C ILE A 319 -0.66 8.72 7.94
N MET A 320 -1.75 7.98 8.27
CA MET A 320 -1.64 6.79 9.10
C MET A 320 -0.77 5.71 8.48
N ASN A 321 -0.93 5.46 7.18
CA ASN A 321 -0.15 4.45 6.48
C ASN A 321 1.35 4.76 6.52
N MET A 322 1.73 6.01 6.24
CA MET A 322 3.13 6.44 6.31
C MET A 322 3.69 6.35 7.74
N ILE A 323 2.91 6.72 8.74
CA ILE A 323 3.29 6.61 10.16
C ILE A 323 3.56 5.15 10.55
N LEU A 324 2.67 4.23 10.19
CA LEU A 324 2.84 2.80 10.47
C LEU A 324 4.03 2.18 9.75
N HIS A 325 4.41 2.71 8.57
CA HIS A 325 5.66 2.33 7.91
C HIS A 325 6.90 2.93 8.58
N GLY A 326 6.75 3.87 9.51
CA GLY A 326 7.83 4.43 10.30
C GLY A 326 8.28 5.84 9.89
N ILE A 327 7.47 6.57 9.13
CA ILE A 327 7.70 8.00 8.83
C ILE A 327 6.96 8.83 9.88
N GLU A 328 7.69 9.46 10.79
CA GLU A 328 7.12 10.13 11.96
C GLU A 328 6.25 11.34 11.61
N VAL A 329 6.69 12.15 10.65
CA VAL A 329 5.97 13.35 10.21
C VAL A 329 5.80 13.33 8.69
N PRO A 330 4.73 12.70 8.17
CA PRO A 330 4.49 12.60 6.74
C PRO A 330 4.31 13.97 6.07
N ASN A 331 5.04 14.23 4.97
CA ASN A 331 4.87 15.42 4.14
C ASN A 331 3.74 15.23 3.12
N ILE A 332 2.52 15.06 3.61
CA ILE A 332 1.32 15.02 2.78
C ILE A 332 0.51 16.29 3.00
N VAL A 333 0.04 16.89 1.92
CA VAL A 333 -0.77 18.11 1.92
C VAL A 333 -2.20 17.75 1.52
N HIS A 334 -3.18 18.20 2.31
CA HIS A 334 -4.60 18.07 1.99
C HIS A 334 -5.00 19.20 1.03
N ALA A 335 -4.93 18.95 -0.27
CA ALA A 335 -5.24 19.94 -1.29
C ALA A 335 -5.59 19.30 -2.64
N ASN A 336 -6.30 20.04 -3.49
CA ASN A 336 -6.49 19.65 -4.88
C ASN A 336 -5.29 20.04 -5.73
N SER A 337 -4.49 19.08 -6.15
CA SER A 337 -3.27 19.27 -6.95
C SER A 337 -3.50 19.97 -8.28
N LEU A 338 -4.70 19.91 -8.82
CA LEU A 338 -5.05 20.51 -10.11
C LEU A 338 -5.52 21.96 -9.98
N SER A 339 -5.69 22.49 -8.77
CA SER A 339 -6.12 23.89 -8.57
C SER A 339 -5.00 24.90 -8.74
N GLU A 340 -3.74 24.45 -8.71
CA GLU A 340 -2.57 25.29 -8.94
C GLU A 340 -2.28 25.45 -10.44
N ASN A 341 -1.95 26.67 -10.87
CA ASN A 341 -1.53 26.91 -12.25
C ASN A 341 -0.14 26.31 -12.48
N LEU A 342 0.02 25.52 -13.54
CA LEU A 342 1.30 24.90 -13.88
C LEU A 342 2.43 25.92 -14.13
N ALA A 343 2.10 27.13 -14.55
CA ALA A 343 3.08 28.18 -14.76
C ALA A 343 3.73 28.65 -13.45
N ASP A 344 3.00 28.58 -12.34
CA ASP A 344 3.42 29.09 -11.04
C ASP A 344 4.34 28.13 -10.28
N ILE A 345 4.45 26.87 -10.72
CA ILE A 345 5.32 25.86 -10.11
C ILE A 345 6.78 26.28 -10.22
N GLN A 346 7.41 26.50 -9.06
CA GLN A 346 8.78 26.97 -8.93
C GLN A 346 9.80 25.82 -9.02
N ASP A 347 11.06 26.13 -9.33
CA ASP A 347 12.12 25.12 -9.45
C ASP A 347 12.42 24.39 -8.13
N ASN A 348 12.25 25.04 -6.98
CA ASN A 348 12.43 24.44 -5.65
C ASN A 348 11.31 23.45 -5.29
N GLU A 349 10.19 23.46 -5.99
CA GLU A 349 9.07 22.53 -5.82
C GLU A 349 9.21 21.28 -6.68
N ARG A 350 10.15 21.29 -7.63
CA ARG A 350 10.40 20.14 -8.51
C ARG A 350 11.04 18.98 -7.76
N CYS A 351 10.80 17.80 -8.27
CA CYS A 351 11.23 16.54 -7.70
C CYS A 351 12.05 15.72 -8.69
N ASP A 352 12.73 14.71 -8.17
CA ASP A 352 13.59 13.83 -8.95
C ASP A 352 12.81 12.61 -9.45
N VAL A 353 11.76 12.19 -8.71
CA VAL A 353 10.94 11.03 -9.04
C VAL A 353 9.46 11.34 -8.83
N VAL A 354 8.62 10.92 -9.79
CA VAL A 354 7.16 10.91 -9.66
C VAL A 354 6.64 9.49 -9.81
N PHE A 355 5.87 9.04 -8.82
CA PHE A 355 5.00 7.88 -8.95
C PHE A 355 3.56 8.35 -8.77
N ALA A 356 2.64 7.84 -9.59
CA ALA A 356 1.23 8.15 -9.39
C ALA A 356 0.30 7.15 -10.07
N ASN A 357 -0.87 7.01 -9.46
CA ASN A 357 -2.03 6.36 -10.03
C ASN A 357 -3.23 7.34 -9.93
N PRO A 358 -3.31 8.35 -10.82
CA PRO A 358 -4.38 9.34 -10.77
C PRO A 358 -5.73 8.71 -11.07
N PRO A 359 -6.86 9.33 -10.67
CA PRO A 359 -8.20 8.83 -10.95
C PRO A 359 -8.45 8.55 -12.44
N PHE A 360 -8.93 7.34 -12.76
CA PHE A 360 -9.16 6.92 -14.14
C PHE A 360 -10.41 7.54 -14.78
N GLY A 361 -11.24 8.23 -14.04
CA GLY A 361 -12.44 8.89 -14.50
C GLY A 361 -12.64 10.20 -13.78
N GLY A 362 -13.52 11.01 -14.32
CA GLY A 362 -13.83 12.30 -13.75
C GLY A 362 -13.60 13.41 -14.78
N LYS A 363 -14.45 14.41 -14.68
CA LYS A 363 -14.33 15.62 -15.48
C LYS A 363 -14.05 16.78 -14.54
N GLU A 364 -12.92 17.44 -14.74
CA GLU A 364 -12.61 18.66 -14.01
C GLU A 364 -13.39 19.86 -14.54
N ARG A 365 -13.67 20.81 -13.66
CA ARG A 365 -14.36 22.04 -13.98
C ARG A 365 -13.52 22.91 -14.93
N LYS A 366 -14.18 23.76 -15.73
CA LYS A 366 -13.51 24.63 -16.70
C LYS A 366 -12.47 25.57 -16.05
N GLU A 367 -12.74 26.01 -14.84
CA GLU A 367 -11.85 26.87 -14.05
C GLU A 367 -10.51 26.15 -13.76
N VAL A 368 -10.57 24.87 -13.41
CA VAL A 368 -9.38 24.04 -13.17
C VAL A 368 -8.62 23.77 -14.47
N GLN A 369 -9.33 23.54 -15.58
CA GLN A 369 -8.71 23.30 -16.89
C GLN A 369 -7.88 24.48 -17.39
N GLN A 370 -8.17 25.70 -16.95
CA GLN A 370 -7.43 26.91 -17.33
C GLN A 370 -6.01 26.96 -16.74
N ASN A 371 -5.72 26.17 -15.70
CA ASN A 371 -4.42 26.05 -15.10
C ASN A 371 -3.42 25.25 -15.95
N PHE A 372 -3.88 24.69 -17.10
CA PHE A 372 -3.11 23.76 -17.91
C PHE A 372 -2.99 24.23 -19.36
N PRO A 373 -1.79 24.07 -19.98
CA PRO A 373 -1.58 24.41 -21.39
C PRO A 373 -2.48 23.62 -22.34
N ILE A 374 -2.64 22.31 -22.10
CA ILE A 374 -3.53 21.44 -22.85
C ILE A 374 -4.83 21.31 -22.06
N ARG A 375 -5.85 22.09 -22.46
CA ARG A 375 -7.15 22.11 -21.79
C ARG A 375 -7.94 20.86 -22.12
N THR A 376 -8.36 20.16 -21.08
CA THR A 376 -9.19 18.96 -21.21
C THR A 376 -10.02 18.77 -19.94
N GLY A 377 -11.17 18.14 -20.07
CA GLY A 377 -11.96 17.70 -18.92
C GLY A 377 -11.45 16.40 -18.29
N GLU A 378 -10.59 15.64 -18.96
CA GLU A 378 -10.09 14.35 -18.46
C GLU A 378 -9.05 14.58 -17.36
N THR A 379 -9.42 14.22 -16.13
CA THR A 379 -8.60 14.44 -14.91
C THR A 379 -7.20 13.83 -15.04
N ALA A 380 -7.09 12.60 -15.56
CA ALA A 380 -5.81 11.91 -15.71
C ALA A 380 -4.83 12.65 -16.65
N TYR A 381 -5.33 13.36 -17.66
CA TYR A 381 -4.51 14.11 -18.60
C TYR A 381 -3.99 15.43 -18.01
N LEU A 382 -4.76 16.03 -17.12
CA LEU A 382 -4.29 17.18 -16.34
C LEU A 382 -3.19 16.75 -15.36
N PHE A 383 -3.36 15.63 -14.69
CA PHE A 383 -2.33 15.05 -13.83
C PHE A 383 -1.04 14.73 -14.60
N LEU A 384 -1.12 14.14 -15.79
CA LEU A 384 0.08 13.81 -16.58
C LEU A 384 0.87 15.10 -16.95
N GLN A 385 0.18 16.18 -17.33
CA GLN A 385 0.84 17.48 -17.57
C GLN A 385 1.54 17.98 -16.29
N ARG A 386 0.88 17.90 -15.13
CA ARG A 386 1.45 18.28 -13.85
C ARG A 386 2.69 17.43 -13.53
N PHE A 387 2.64 16.13 -13.70
CA PHE A 387 3.77 15.23 -13.42
C PHE A 387 4.97 15.55 -14.30
N ILE A 388 4.77 15.80 -15.59
CA ILE A 388 5.83 16.26 -16.49
C ILE A 388 6.41 17.62 -16.00
N LYS A 389 5.56 18.55 -15.55
CA LYS A 389 6.01 19.89 -15.11
C LYS A 389 6.83 19.83 -13.83
N VAL A 390 6.39 19.08 -12.81
CA VAL A 390 7.07 19.00 -11.50
C VAL A 390 8.36 18.19 -11.52
N LEU A 391 8.63 17.40 -12.55
CA LEU A 391 9.92 16.74 -12.71
C LEU A 391 11.02 17.73 -13.03
N LYS A 392 12.19 17.53 -12.42
CA LYS A 392 13.47 18.15 -12.85
C LYS A 392 13.92 17.57 -14.19
N ALA A 393 14.85 18.20 -14.87
CA ALA A 393 15.57 17.58 -15.97
C ALA A 393 16.35 16.35 -15.45
N GLY A 394 16.28 15.23 -16.16
CA GLY A 394 16.78 13.91 -15.68
C GLY A 394 15.91 13.24 -14.62
N GLY A 395 14.80 13.87 -14.23
CA GLY A 395 13.83 13.26 -13.32
C GLY A 395 13.03 12.16 -13.99
N ARG A 396 12.67 11.12 -13.22
CA ARG A 396 12.05 9.87 -13.71
C ARG A 396 10.64 9.71 -13.19
N ALA A 397 9.79 9.07 -13.97
CA ALA A 397 8.41 8.80 -13.57
C ALA A 397 7.95 7.38 -13.89
N GLY A 398 7.02 6.89 -13.07
CA GLY A 398 6.19 5.72 -13.31
C GLY A 398 4.72 6.10 -13.07
N ILE A 399 3.92 6.21 -14.15
CA ILE A 399 2.56 6.74 -14.08
C ILE A 399 1.56 5.72 -14.64
N VAL A 400 0.55 5.40 -13.84
CA VAL A 400 -0.57 4.58 -14.28
C VAL A 400 -1.58 5.46 -15.02
N ILE A 401 -2.02 5.02 -16.20
CA ILE A 401 -3.03 5.74 -16.98
C ILE A 401 -3.93 4.73 -17.73
N LYS A 402 -5.12 5.16 -18.15
CA LYS A 402 -5.98 4.34 -19.01
C LYS A 402 -5.28 3.98 -20.31
N ASN A 403 -5.40 2.75 -20.71
CA ASN A 403 -4.83 2.27 -21.98
C ASN A 403 -5.34 3.05 -23.21
N THR A 404 -6.58 3.58 -23.17
CA THR A 404 -7.13 4.42 -24.23
C THR A 404 -6.33 5.70 -24.49
N PHE A 405 -5.51 6.16 -23.53
CA PHE A 405 -4.58 7.27 -23.74
C PHE A 405 -3.62 7.02 -24.91
N LEU A 406 -3.26 5.77 -25.18
CA LEU A 406 -2.32 5.42 -26.24
C LEU A 406 -2.88 5.67 -27.65
N SER A 407 -4.22 5.56 -27.85
CA SER A 407 -4.86 5.58 -29.16
C SER A 407 -5.94 6.66 -29.36
N ASN A 408 -6.41 7.32 -28.30
CA ASN A 408 -7.46 8.33 -28.42
C ASN A 408 -7.08 9.42 -29.45
N THR A 409 -8.03 9.81 -30.31
CA THR A 409 -7.80 10.73 -31.43
C THR A 409 -8.26 12.16 -31.18
N ASP A 410 -8.78 12.45 -29.98
CA ASP A 410 -9.13 13.82 -29.60
C ASP A 410 -7.88 14.71 -29.49
N ASN A 411 -8.04 16.00 -29.74
CA ASN A 411 -6.94 16.97 -29.79
C ASN A 411 -6.10 17.01 -28.50
N ALA A 412 -6.73 16.81 -27.34
CA ALA A 412 -6.00 16.84 -26.06
C ALA A 412 -5.12 15.61 -25.91
N SER A 413 -5.63 14.41 -26.25
CA SER A 413 -4.86 13.17 -26.24
C SER A 413 -3.66 13.22 -27.18
N VAL A 414 -3.87 13.66 -28.43
CA VAL A 414 -2.82 13.82 -29.43
C VAL A 414 -1.76 14.83 -28.99
N SER A 415 -2.18 16.02 -28.54
CA SER A 415 -1.27 17.05 -28.05
C SER A 415 -0.47 16.61 -26.84
N LEU A 416 -1.07 15.85 -25.93
CA LEU A 416 -0.40 15.38 -24.72
C LEU A 416 0.61 14.26 -25.03
N ARG A 417 0.29 13.32 -25.93
CA ARG A 417 1.25 12.33 -26.41
C ARG A 417 2.43 12.99 -27.11
N LYS A 418 2.17 13.97 -28.00
CA LYS A 418 3.21 14.79 -28.62
C LYS A 418 4.11 15.44 -27.56
N HIS A 419 3.51 16.15 -26.60
CA HIS A 419 4.26 16.80 -25.53
C HIS A 419 5.11 15.82 -24.72
N LEU A 420 4.57 14.64 -24.36
CA LEU A 420 5.30 13.61 -23.65
C LEU A 420 6.51 13.10 -24.47
N LEU A 421 6.33 12.79 -25.75
CA LEU A 421 7.38 12.24 -26.61
C LEU A 421 8.49 13.26 -26.94
N GLU A 422 8.14 14.55 -27.05
CA GLU A 422 9.11 15.62 -27.36
C GLU A 422 9.89 16.08 -26.15
N SER A 423 9.25 16.13 -24.95
CA SER A 423 9.86 16.67 -23.72
C SER A 423 10.45 15.60 -22.80
N CYS A 424 10.07 14.33 -23.00
CA CYS A 424 10.50 13.20 -22.18
C CYS A 424 10.92 12.02 -23.06
N ASN A 425 11.83 11.22 -22.54
CA ASN A 425 12.15 9.89 -23.07
C ASN A 425 11.17 8.88 -22.49
N LEU A 426 10.05 8.61 -23.16
CA LEU A 426 9.16 7.49 -22.83
C LEU A 426 9.87 6.19 -23.26
N HIS A 427 10.51 5.51 -22.32
CA HIS A 427 11.34 4.34 -22.64
C HIS A 427 10.64 3.00 -22.44
N THR A 428 9.56 2.94 -21.63
CA THR A 428 8.86 1.68 -21.32
C THR A 428 7.37 1.92 -21.13
N VAL A 429 6.57 1.02 -21.73
CA VAL A 429 5.12 0.93 -21.53
C VAL A 429 4.80 -0.50 -21.05
N LEU A 430 4.26 -0.61 -19.83
CA LEU A 430 3.74 -1.87 -19.31
C LEU A 430 2.22 -1.92 -19.54
N ASP A 431 1.76 -2.82 -20.42
CA ASP A 431 0.33 -3.05 -20.66
C ASP A 431 -0.22 -4.02 -19.61
N CYS A 432 -1.10 -3.52 -18.75
CA CYS A 432 -1.69 -4.28 -17.64
C CYS A 432 -3.00 -4.96 -18.09
N PRO A 433 -3.20 -6.25 -17.75
CA PRO A 433 -4.44 -6.94 -18.06
C PRO A 433 -5.64 -6.38 -17.30
N SER A 434 -6.84 -6.66 -17.79
CA SER A 434 -8.08 -6.38 -17.07
C SER A 434 -8.05 -7.05 -15.68
N GLY A 435 -8.62 -6.38 -14.66
CA GLY A 435 -8.62 -6.89 -13.28
C GLY A 435 -7.37 -6.54 -12.47
N THR A 436 -6.35 -5.90 -13.05
CA THR A 436 -5.20 -5.36 -12.29
C THR A 436 -5.67 -4.33 -11.24
N PHE A 437 -6.64 -3.48 -11.60
CA PHE A 437 -7.29 -2.53 -10.71
C PHE A 437 -8.74 -2.95 -10.48
N LEU A 438 -9.00 -3.51 -9.31
CA LEU A 438 -10.32 -4.00 -8.93
C LEU A 438 -11.31 -2.83 -8.84
N GLY A 439 -12.52 -3.02 -9.38
CA GLY A 439 -13.57 -2.01 -9.38
C GLY A 439 -13.45 -0.89 -10.43
N ALA A 440 -12.31 -0.75 -11.09
CA ALA A 440 -12.10 0.31 -12.08
C ALA A 440 -12.77 0.02 -13.45
N GLY A 441 -12.95 -1.26 -13.82
CA GLY A 441 -13.56 -1.69 -15.09
C GLY A 441 -12.83 -1.20 -16.35
N VAL A 442 -11.60 -0.69 -16.22
CA VAL A 442 -10.80 -0.14 -17.32
C VAL A 442 -9.45 -0.86 -17.43
N LYS A 443 -9.00 -1.06 -18.66
CA LYS A 443 -7.64 -1.52 -18.94
C LYS A 443 -6.68 -0.34 -18.77
N THR A 444 -5.52 -0.57 -18.19
CA THR A 444 -4.53 0.45 -17.86
C THR A 444 -3.17 0.11 -18.42
N VAL A 445 -2.33 1.13 -18.53
CA VAL A 445 -0.90 0.99 -18.84
C VAL A 445 -0.09 1.75 -17.79
N VAL A 446 1.16 1.35 -17.60
CA VAL A 446 2.14 2.14 -16.85
C VAL A 446 3.13 2.74 -17.83
N LEU A 447 3.26 4.06 -17.80
CA LEU A 447 4.22 4.82 -18.58
C LEU A 447 5.46 5.08 -17.73
N PHE A 448 6.64 4.67 -18.23
CA PHE A 448 7.93 4.99 -17.59
C PHE A 448 8.71 5.93 -18.50
N PHE A 449 9.03 7.11 -17.97
CA PHE A 449 9.73 8.13 -18.74
C PHE A 449 10.71 8.93 -17.90
N GLU A 450 11.70 9.51 -18.58
CA GLU A 450 12.67 10.45 -18.03
C GLU A 450 12.54 11.80 -18.74
N LYS A 451 12.49 12.91 -17.98
CA LYS A 451 12.33 14.23 -18.52
C LYS A 451 13.67 14.83 -19.01
N GLY A 452 13.63 15.51 -20.14
CA GLY A 452 14.74 16.33 -20.63
C GLY A 452 15.32 15.93 -21.97
N THR A 453 14.98 14.73 -22.46
CA THR A 453 15.35 14.28 -23.81
C THR A 453 14.12 13.72 -24.54
N PRO A 454 13.99 13.93 -25.85
CA PRO A 454 12.89 13.35 -26.60
C PRO A 454 13.00 11.83 -26.68
N THR A 455 11.85 11.19 -26.81
CA THR A 455 11.73 9.76 -27.00
C THR A 455 12.38 9.32 -28.31
N ARG A 456 13.22 8.28 -28.26
CA ARG A 456 13.85 7.67 -29.45
C ARG A 456 13.30 6.27 -29.74
N LYS A 457 13.04 5.51 -28.69
CA LYS A 457 12.56 4.13 -28.75
C LYS A 457 11.70 3.83 -27.56
N VAL A 458 10.54 3.21 -27.76
CA VAL A 458 9.63 2.76 -26.71
C VAL A 458 9.65 1.25 -26.65
N TRP A 459 9.92 0.68 -25.48
CA TRP A 459 9.81 -0.74 -25.24
C TRP A 459 8.48 -1.06 -24.57
N TYR A 460 7.76 -2.04 -25.10
CA TYR A 460 6.46 -2.48 -24.60
C TYR A 460 6.60 -3.85 -23.95
N TYR A 461 5.86 -4.04 -22.85
CA TYR A 461 5.68 -5.34 -22.24
C TYR A 461 4.19 -5.59 -21.99
N GLN A 462 3.67 -6.67 -22.55
CA GLN A 462 2.29 -7.12 -22.34
C GLN A 462 2.27 -8.10 -21.17
N LEU A 463 1.73 -7.64 -20.04
CA LEU A 463 1.62 -8.48 -18.84
C LEU A 463 0.51 -9.52 -19.04
N ASP A 464 0.90 -10.77 -19.05
CA ASP A 464 -0.01 -11.92 -19.10
C ASP A 464 0.32 -12.89 -17.96
N PRO A 465 -0.47 -12.90 -16.88
CA PRO A 465 -0.33 -13.83 -15.76
C PRO A 465 -0.81 -15.26 -16.08
N GLY A 466 -1.37 -15.52 -17.27
CA GLY A 466 -1.96 -16.81 -17.66
C GLY A 466 -3.26 -17.14 -16.91
N ARG A 467 -3.86 -16.16 -16.20
CA ARG A 467 -5.12 -16.30 -15.46
C ARG A 467 -5.89 -14.98 -15.41
N ASN A 468 -7.20 -15.07 -15.17
CA ASN A 468 -8.01 -13.87 -14.95
C ASN A 468 -7.71 -13.28 -13.58
N LEU A 469 -7.31 -12.00 -13.56
CA LEU A 469 -7.11 -11.26 -12.32
C LEU A 469 -8.45 -10.83 -11.71
N GLY A 470 -8.53 -10.84 -10.38
CA GLY A 470 -9.73 -10.47 -9.66
C GLY A 470 -9.50 -10.43 -8.15
N LYS A 471 -10.58 -10.29 -7.38
CA LYS A 471 -10.54 -10.21 -5.92
C LYS A 471 -9.93 -11.47 -5.28
N THR A 472 -10.29 -12.65 -5.81
CA THR A 472 -9.80 -13.96 -5.34
C THR A 472 -8.46 -14.34 -5.92
N ASN A 473 -8.09 -13.76 -7.08
CA ASN A 473 -6.86 -14.03 -7.81
C ASN A 473 -6.15 -12.71 -8.14
N PRO A 474 -5.67 -11.95 -7.15
CA PRO A 474 -5.02 -10.66 -7.41
C PRO A 474 -3.65 -10.84 -8.08
N LEU A 475 -3.16 -9.75 -8.65
CA LEU A 475 -1.79 -9.63 -9.13
C LEU A 475 -0.81 -9.86 -7.96
N ASN A 476 0.28 -10.61 -8.21
CA ASN A 476 1.34 -10.89 -7.23
C ASN A 476 2.73 -10.53 -7.78
N ASP A 477 3.79 -10.68 -6.97
CA ASP A 477 5.15 -10.30 -7.35
C ASP A 477 5.74 -11.22 -8.41
N GLU A 478 5.39 -12.52 -8.42
CA GLU A 478 5.84 -13.48 -9.42
C GLU A 478 5.36 -13.12 -10.82
N ASP A 479 4.12 -12.62 -10.94
CA ASP A 479 3.56 -12.17 -12.23
C ASP A 479 4.40 -11.08 -12.90
N LEU A 480 5.07 -10.24 -12.11
CA LEU A 480 5.84 -9.09 -12.56
C LEU A 480 7.36 -9.35 -12.63
N ALA A 481 7.82 -10.50 -12.15
CA ALA A 481 9.26 -10.81 -12.08
C ALA A 481 9.92 -10.84 -13.46
N GLU A 482 9.25 -11.41 -14.47
CA GLU A 482 9.74 -11.45 -15.86
C GLU A 482 9.84 -10.04 -16.44
N PHE A 483 8.82 -9.20 -16.26
CA PHE A 483 8.83 -7.80 -16.68
C PHE A 483 10.04 -7.05 -16.11
N VAL A 484 10.23 -7.09 -14.81
CA VAL A 484 11.34 -6.40 -14.13
C VAL A 484 12.70 -6.91 -14.60
N LYS A 485 12.83 -8.22 -14.89
CA LYS A 485 14.07 -8.80 -15.40
C LYS A 485 14.37 -8.31 -16.82
N LEU A 486 13.40 -8.38 -17.74
CA LEU A 486 13.57 -8.02 -19.15
C LEU A 486 13.71 -6.51 -19.33
N GLN A 487 13.04 -5.71 -18.52
CA GLN A 487 13.12 -4.25 -18.58
C GLN A 487 14.55 -3.71 -18.38
N LYS A 488 15.36 -4.36 -17.54
CA LYS A 488 16.77 -3.96 -17.32
C LYS A 488 17.63 -4.01 -18.56
N THR A 489 17.32 -4.89 -19.50
CA THR A 489 18.07 -5.10 -20.75
C THR A 489 17.27 -4.66 -21.97
N VAL A 490 16.01 -4.25 -21.77
CA VAL A 490 15.07 -3.90 -22.85
C VAL A 490 14.98 -5.03 -23.89
N ALA A 491 14.98 -6.29 -23.39
CA ALA A 491 15.05 -7.47 -24.25
C ALA A 491 13.68 -7.76 -24.86
N ASP A 492 13.70 -8.13 -26.16
CA ASP A 492 12.50 -8.61 -26.84
C ASP A 492 12.16 -10.05 -26.42
N SER A 493 10.90 -10.37 -26.36
CA SER A 493 10.35 -11.68 -25.99
C SER A 493 8.97 -11.86 -26.65
N PRO A 494 8.32 -13.03 -26.54
CA PRO A 494 6.93 -13.17 -27.00
C PRO A 494 5.94 -12.18 -26.37
N LYS A 495 6.28 -11.60 -25.19
CA LYS A 495 5.47 -10.61 -24.46
C LYS A 495 6.01 -9.18 -24.56
N SER A 496 7.17 -8.97 -25.19
CA SER A 496 7.82 -7.65 -25.24
C SER A 496 8.42 -7.34 -26.59
N TRP A 497 8.32 -6.09 -27.00
CA TRP A 497 8.81 -5.59 -28.30
C TRP A 497 9.17 -4.11 -28.20
N SER A 498 9.86 -3.62 -29.20
CA SER A 498 10.27 -2.22 -29.27
C SER A 498 9.69 -1.52 -30.49
N LEU A 499 9.40 -0.22 -30.36
CA LEU A 499 8.97 0.69 -31.41
C LEU A 499 9.96 1.86 -31.50
N ASP A 500 10.51 2.11 -32.68
CA ASP A 500 11.27 3.33 -32.93
C ASP A 500 10.34 4.56 -33.00
N ALA A 501 10.73 5.67 -32.40
CA ALA A 501 9.92 6.89 -32.42
C ALA A 501 9.67 7.46 -33.82
N LYS A 502 10.58 7.20 -34.78
CA LYS A 502 10.42 7.57 -36.20
C LYS A 502 9.28 6.84 -36.91
N ASP A 503 8.86 5.67 -36.38
CA ASP A 503 7.78 4.85 -36.93
C ASP A 503 6.40 5.22 -36.30
N ILE A 504 6.38 6.16 -35.37
CA ILE A 504 5.14 6.72 -34.80
C ILE A 504 4.56 7.74 -35.78
N ASP A 505 3.26 7.60 -36.11
CA ASP A 505 2.56 8.55 -36.97
C ASP A 505 2.66 9.98 -36.38
N PRO A 506 3.29 10.94 -37.09
CA PRO A 506 3.48 12.30 -36.59
C PRO A 506 2.19 13.12 -36.52
N THR A 507 1.06 12.61 -37.05
CA THR A 507 -0.24 13.29 -37.03
C THR A 507 -1.01 12.91 -35.77
N THR A 508 -1.02 11.65 -35.42
CA THR A 508 -1.82 11.10 -34.33
C THR A 508 -1.02 10.80 -33.06
N PHE A 509 0.29 10.64 -33.22
CA PHE A 509 1.18 10.15 -32.14
C PHE A 509 0.64 8.90 -31.48
N ASP A 510 0.05 7.98 -32.28
CA ASP A 510 -0.52 6.73 -31.78
C ASP A 510 0.56 5.82 -31.19
N LEU A 511 0.36 5.41 -29.95
CA LEU A 511 1.25 4.54 -29.17
C LEU A 511 0.63 3.13 -28.95
N SER A 512 -0.53 2.83 -29.54
CA SER A 512 -1.26 1.57 -29.36
C SER A 512 -0.75 0.44 -30.27
N VAL A 513 0.55 0.22 -30.27
CA VAL A 513 1.19 -0.79 -31.13
C VAL A 513 0.87 -2.19 -30.64
N LYS A 514 0.36 -3.03 -31.54
CA LYS A 514 0.10 -4.45 -31.27
C LYS A 514 1.41 -5.22 -31.12
N ASN A 515 1.40 -6.24 -30.28
CA ASN A 515 2.53 -7.16 -30.15
C ASN A 515 2.77 -7.88 -31.50
N PRO A 516 3.96 -7.71 -32.12
CA PRO A 516 4.28 -8.37 -33.41
C PRO A 516 4.33 -9.89 -33.32
N SER A 517 4.67 -10.41 -32.12
CA SER A 517 4.72 -11.85 -31.82
C SER A 517 3.40 -12.38 -31.26
N GLY A 518 2.40 -11.52 -31.11
CA GLY A 518 1.07 -11.91 -30.66
C GLY A 518 0.47 -12.90 -31.65
N GLY A 519 0.33 -14.15 -31.21
CA GLY A 519 -0.26 -15.24 -31.99
C GLY A 519 -1.64 -14.86 -32.54
N GLU A 520 -2.10 -15.67 -33.47
CA GLU A 520 -3.33 -15.55 -34.24
C GLU A 520 -4.42 -14.72 -33.59
N VAL A 521 -4.90 -13.73 -34.32
CA VAL A 521 -6.12 -12.99 -33.95
C VAL A 521 -7.15 -14.02 -33.51
N VAL A 522 -7.49 -14.02 -32.23
CA VAL A 522 -8.65 -14.79 -31.76
C VAL A 522 -9.81 -14.33 -32.64
N VAL A 523 -10.17 -15.17 -33.60
CA VAL A 523 -11.34 -14.93 -34.44
C VAL A 523 -12.49 -14.93 -33.44
N HIS A 524 -12.95 -13.75 -33.09
CA HIS A 524 -14.13 -13.63 -32.23
C HIS A 524 -15.26 -14.37 -32.92
N ARG A 525 -15.88 -15.31 -32.22
CA ARG A 525 -17.08 -15.99 -32.71
C ARG A 525 -18.09 -14.91 -33.13
N SER A 526 -18.77 -15.18 -34.21
CA SER A 526 -19.79 -14.23 -34.70
C SER A 526 -20.87 -14.01 -33.63
N PRO A 527 -21.51 -12.85 -33.57
CA PRO A 527 -22.66 -12.64 -32.70
C PRO A 527 -23.74 -13.72 -32.87
N GLN A 528 -23.88 -14.27 -34.08
CA GLN A 528 -24.80 -15.36 -34.38
C GLN A 528 -24.43 -16.64 -33.66
N GLU A 529 -23.16 -17.07 -33.73
CA GLU A 529 -22.68 -18.26 -33.02
C GLU A 529 -22.84 -18.14 -31.49
N ILE A 530 -22.60 -16.96 -30.95
CA ILE A 530 -22.80 -16.68 -29.50
C ILE A 530 -24.29 -16.78 -29.14
N MET A 531 -25.16 -16.23 -29.97
CA MET A 531 -26.62 -16.27 -29.77
C MET A 531 -27.15 -17.72 -29.83
N GLU A 532 -26.64 -18.53 -30.74
CA GLU A 532 -27.02 -19.96 -30.86
C GLU A 532 -26.56 -20.77 -29.65
N GLU A 533 -25.35 -20.50 -29.13
CA GLU A 533 -24.86 -21.14 -27.92
C GLU A 533 -25.69 -20.74 -26.69
N ILE A 534 -26.03 -19.46 -26.55
CA ILE A 534 -26.92 -19.00 -25.47
C ILE A 534 -28.27 -19.70 -25.53
N ALA A 535 -28.89 -19.79 -26.72
CA ALA A 535 -30.16 -20.48 -26.91
C ALA A 535 -30.08 -21.98 -26.54
N THR A 536 -28.96 -22.62 -26.87
CA THR A 536 -28.71 -24.03 -26.52
C THR A 536 -28.59 -24.21 -25.00
N LEU A 537 -27.79 -23.37 -24.32
CA LEU A 537 -27.64 -23.38 -22.86
C LEU A 537 -28.94 -23.05 -22.11
N ASP A 538 -29.76 -22.17 -22.64
CA ASP A 538 -31.09 -21.87 -22.08
C ASP A 538 -32.04 -23.07 -22.19
N ALA A 539 -32.01 -23.80 -23.30
CA ALA A 539 -32.81 -25.01 -23.49
C ALA A 539 -32.36 -26.14 -22.51
N GLU A 540 -31.04 -26.34 -22.36
CA GLU A 540 -30.49 -27.30 -21.39
C GLU A 540 -30.87 -26.93 -19.94
N SER A 541 -30.76 -25.65 -19.59
CA SER A 541 -31.15 -25.13 -18.28
C SER A 541 -32.63 -25.34 -17.99
N ALA A 542 -33.49 -25.11 -18.99
CA ALA A 542 -34.93 -25.36 -18.86
C ALA A 542 -35.25 -26.85 -18.64
N GLU A 543 -34.53 -27.74 -19.31
CA GLU A 543 -34.71 -29.19 -19.13
C GLU A 543 -34.26 -29.66 -17.73
N VAL A 544 -33.12 -29.16 -17.23
CA VAL A 544 -32.63 -29.44 -15.87
C VAL A 544 -33.64 -28.95 -14.82
N LEU A 545 -34.16 -27.72 -14.99
CA LEU A 545 -35.17 -27.16 -14.10
C LEU A 545 -36.48 -27.98 -14.12
N LYS A 546 -36.86 -28.53 -15.27
CA LYS A 546 -38.03 -29.42 -15.41
C LYS A 546 -37.82 -30.73 -14.65
N ARG A 547 -36.61 -31.31 -14.74
CA ARG A 547 -36.22 -32.53 -13.97
C ARG A 547 -36.25 -32.26 -12.48
N ILE A 548 -35.68 -31.17 -12.00
CA ILE A 548 -35.70 -30.79 -10.59
C ILE A 548 -37.14 -30.61 -10.08
N LYS A 549 -37.99 -29.88 -10.84
CA LYS A 549 -39.41 -29.76 -10.49
C LYS A 549 -40.16 -31.10 -10.46
N GLY A 550 -39.73 -32.08 -11.28
CA GLY A 550 -40.28 -33.44 -11.25
C GLY A 550 -39.87 -34.25 -10.01
N LEU A 551 -38.67 -33.99 -9.47
CA LEU A 551 -38.15 -34.66 -8.27
C LEU A 551 -38.66 -34.02 -6.97
N LEU A 552 -39.18 -32.80 -7.02
CA LEU A 552 -39.77 -32.10 -5.87
C LEU A 552 -41.29 -32.30 -5.73
N LYS A 553 -41.91 -33.06 -6.65
CA LYS A 553 -43.28 -33.56 -6.54
C LYS A 553 -43.29 -35.01 -6.03
#